data_14ae0e506a8794878b77ce7a6fb39668
#
_entry.id   14ae0e506a8794878b77ce7a6fb39668
#
_cell.length_a   1.000
_cell.length_b   1.000
_cell.length_c   1.000
_cell.angle_alpha   90.00
_cell.angle_beta   90.00
_cell.angle_gamma   90.00
#
_symmetry.space_group_name_H-M   'P 1'
#
loop_
_entity.id
_entity.type
_entity.pdbx_description
1 polymer ?
#
loop_
_entity_poly.entity_id
_entity_poly.type
_entity_poly.pdbx_seq_one_letter_code
_entity_poly.pdbx_strand_id
1 'polypeptide(L)'
;MMNRRTIKIFAISLLSVFALNASAKDDDTKESLFNPVNYAVISQTIAPDARGGGLGDVGAATDPDVNSQYWNPAKYPFCISRAGVALNFTPWLRSLVNDMNLAYLAGYYRIGDHSAVSSSLRYFNLGKVYTSYEGAESGEGTTINPYEMSLDVAYSLMLSETFSLSAALRWIYSDMRFDEREDNSPASAFAADIAAYYQNYINIGQRECQLGIGLNISNIGSKIKFSGKEYSEFLPANLRLGASLMIPIDEYNRLTIAADANKLLVPTVPKQEEGEDNSEYEDRVHREYNDISAIRGIFKSFGDAPGGFKEELQEIYYGVGAEYTYNDKFSLRAGYHHEAENKGNRKYFTVGAGFKMSVFQLDAGYVVATAKSNPLDQTLRFSLTFDMDGIKDLFKRR
;
A
#
# COMPACT_ATOMS: atom_id res chain seq x y z
N MET A 1 -0.30 32.69 -13.39
CA MET A 1 0.37 33.46 -12.31
C MET A 1 -0.45 33.32 -11.03
N MET A 2 -0.11 32.41 -10.18
CA MET A 2 -0.78 32.22 -8.89
C MET A 2 -0.17 33.19 -7.87
N ASN A 3 -1.02 34.01 -7.23
CA ASN A 3 -0.62 35.12 -6.39
C ASN A 3 0.08 34.62 -5.11
N ARG A 4 1.13 35.33 -4.64
CA ARG A 4 1.90 35.00 -3.40
C ARG A 4 1.02 34.77 -2.16
N ARG A 5 -0.22 35.31 -2.14
CA ARG A 5 -1.20 35.06 -1.07
C ARG A 5 -1.80 33.64 -1.14
N THR A 6 -2.00 33.08 -2.34
CA THR A 6 -2.58 31.72 -2.51
C THR A 6 -1.61 30.63 -2.08
N ILE A 7 -0.30 30.81 -2.31
CA ILE A 7 0.74 29.86 -1.87
C ILE A 7 0.88 29.84 -0.34
N LYS A 8 0.78 31.02 0.31
CA LYS A 8 0.77 31.10 1.78
C LYS A 8 -0.46 30.43 2.40
N ILE A 9 -1.61 30.55 1.76
CA ILE A 9 -2.86 29.92 2.23
C ILE A 9 -2.77 28.41 2.07
N PHE A 10 -2.18 27.88 0.98
CA PHE A 10 -2.00 26.44 0.76
C PHE A 10 -0.96 25.84 1.73
N ALA A 11 0.13 26.52 1.99
CA ALA A 11 1.14 26.11 2.98
C ALA A 11 0.61 26.18 4.43
N ILE A 12 -0.21 27.17 4.75
CA ILE A 12 -0.84 27.32 6.07
C ILE A 12 -1.96 26.30 6.25
N SER A 13 -2.72 25.95 5.22
CA SER A 13 -3.76 24.91 5.31
C SER A 13 -3.15 23.51 5.43
N LEU A 14 -2.00 23.23 4.84
CA LEU A 14 -1.27 21.97 5.06
C LEU A 14 -0.69 21.88 6.47
N LEU A 15 -0.17 22.98 7.02
CA LEU A 15 0.34 23.04 8.40
C LEU A 15 -0.79 23.02 9.46
N SER A 16 -1.97 23.56 9.16
CA SER A 16 -3.09 23.57 10.09
C SER A 16 -3.74 22.18 10.26
N VAL A 17 -3.65 21.31 9.28
CA VAL A 17 -4.07 19.89 9.41
C VAL A 17 -3.16 19.15 10.38
N PHE A 18 -1.86 19.51 10.48
CA PHE A 18 -0.93 18.92 11.45
C PHE A 18 -1.04 19.51 12.86
N ALA A 19 -1.53 20.75 13.00
CA ALA A 19 -1.62 21.43 14.29
C ALA A 19 -2.87 21.07 15.10
N LEU A 20 -3.90 20.49 14.49
CA LEU A 20 -5.14 20.11 15.17
C LEU A 20 -5.05 18.88 16.07
N ASN A 21 -3.94 18.12 16.01
CA ASN A 21 -3.74 16.94 16.86
C ASN A 21 -2.93 17.21 18.15
N ALA A 22 -2.52 18.43 18.43
CA ALA A 22 -1.65 18.75 19.58
C ALA A 22 -2.43 19.18 20.86
N SER A 23 -3.75 19.17 20.88
CA SER A 23 -4.55 19.67 22.01
C SER A 23 -5.81 18.84 22.31
N ALA A 24 -5.75 17.53 22.21
CA ALA A 24 -6.76 16.68 22.82
C ALA A 24 -6.26 16.29 24.21
N LYS A 25 -6.75 16.97 25.25
CA LYS A 25 -6.70 16.49 26.62
C LYS A 25 -7.44 15.15 26.69
N ASP A 26 -6.78 14.14 27.25
CA ASP A 26 -7.36 12.86 27.62
C ASP A 26 -8.61 13.09 28.46
N ASP A 27 -9.74 12.66 27.93
CA ASP A 27 -10.97 12.46 28.68
C ASP A 27 -11.04 10.95 28.99
N ASP A 28 -10.49 10.61 30.16
CA ASP A 28 -10.29 9.26 30.70
C ASP A 28 -11.61 8.57 31.06
N THR A 29 -12.49 8.25 30.11
CA THR A 29 -13.66 7.37 30.46
C THR A 29 -14.36 6.68 29.29
N LYS A 30 -13.72 6.53 28.11
CA LYS A 30 -14.21 5.58 27.11
C LYS A 30 -13.05 4.74 26.64
N GLU A 31 -13.00 3.48 27.05
CA GLU A 31 -12.19 2.47 26.37
C GLU A 31 -12.38 2.66 24.88
N SER A 32 -11.35 3.07 24.18
CA SER A 32 -11.36 3.09 22.70
C SER A 32 -11.33 1.62 22.28
N LEU A 33 -12.51 1.04 22.11
CA LEU A 33 -12.68 -0.34 21.71
C LEU A 33 -11.92 -0.54 20.41
N PHE A 34 -10.92 -1.44 20.44
CA PHE A 34 -10.17 -1.86 19.28
C PHE A 34 -11.13 -2.37 18.19
N ASN A 35 -11.17 -1.70 17.04
CA ASN A 35 -12.12 -1.95 15.97
C ASN A 35 -11.45 -1.81 14.61
N PRO A 36 -10.51 -2.71 14.27
CA PRO A 36 -9.85 -2.68 12.97
C PRO A 36 -10.83 -3.02 11.85
N VAL A 37 -10.58 -2.51 10.67
CA VAL A 37 -11.31 -2.89 9.45
C VAL A 37 -10.90 -4.31 9.06
N ASN A 38 -11.89 -5.21 8.91
CA ASN A 38 -11.66 -6.62 8.58
C ASN A 38 -11.74 -6.87 7.08
N TYR A 39 -10.73 -7.53 6.52
CA TYR A 39 -10.65 -7.90 5.11
C TYR A 39 -9.84 -9.18 4.92
N ALA A 40 -10.08 -9.84 3.81
CA ALA A 40 -9.28 -10.99 3.36
C ALA A 40 -8.06 -10.56 2.55
N VAL A 41 -7.15 -11.48 2.29
CA VAL A 41 -5.97 -11.31 1.42
C VAL A 41 -5.05 -10.18 1.89
N ILE A 42 -4.52 -10.36 3.07
CA ILE A 42 -3.67 -9.36 3.78
C ILE A 42 -2.46 -8.92 2.93
N SER A 43 -1.92 -9.80 2.09
CA SER A 43 -0.76 -9.47 1.26
C SER A 43 -0.98 -8.24 0.39
N GLN A 44 -2.23 -7.94 -0.02
CA GLN A 44 -2.53 -6.79 -0.88
C GLN A 44 -2.27 -5.44 -0.22
N THR A 45 -2.20 -5.38 1.12
CA THR A 45 -1.93 -4.14 1.87
C THR A 45 -0.46 -3.95 2.24
N ILE A 46 0.40 -4.95 1.96
CA ILE A 46 1.82 -4.90 2.31
C ILE A 46 2.60 -4.16 1.20
N ALA A 47 3.30 -3.09 1.54
CA ALA A 47 4.20 -2.40 0.63
C ALA A 47 5.33 -3.33 0.15
N PRO A 48 5.49 -3.56 -1.17
CA PRO A 48 6.37 -4.60 -1.66
C PRO A 48 7.82 -4.19 -1.83
N ASP A 49 8.08 -2.89 -2.06
CA ASP A 49 9.40 -2.39 -2.46
C ASP A 49 10.12 -1.61 -1.36
N ALA A 50 11.44 -1.56 -1.45
CA ALA A 50 12.29 -0.92 -0.47
C ALA A 50 12.27 0.62 -0.57
N ARG A 51 11.99 1.21 -1.76
CA ARG A 51 11.94 2.66 -1.92
C ARG A 51 10.74 3.23 -1.21
N GLY A 52 9.53 2.81 -1.58
CA GLY A 52 8.29 3.25 -0.93
C GLY A 52 8.25 2.88 0.54
N GLY A 53 8.73 1.66 0.87
CA GLY A 53 8.85 1.21 2.25
C GLY A 53 9.81 2.03 3.11
N GLY A 54 10.91 2.55 2.52
CA GLY A 54 11.85 3.45 3.20
C GLY A 54 11.32 4.88 3.40
N LEU A 55 10.22 5.22 2.71
CA LEU A 55 9.54 6.52 2.78
C LEU A 55 8.30 6.53 3.68
N GLY A 56 8.14 5.54 4.57
CA GLY A 56 6.94 5.44 5.43
C GLY A 56 5.74 4.85 4.72
N ASP A 57 5.96 3.96 3.76
CA ASP A 57 4.94 3.36 2.88
C ASP A 57 4.21 4.43 2.03
N VAL A 58 4.99 5.28 1.36
CA VAL A 58 4.55 6.36 0.47
C VAL A 58 5.00 6.09 -0.96
N GLY A 59 4.10 6.27 -1.92
CA GLY A 59 4.42 5.99 -3.31
C GLY A 59 3.42 6.48 -4.36
N ALA A 60 2.23 6.98 -3.97
CA ALA A 60 1.18 7.37 -4.91
C ALA A 60 1.60 8.49 -5.87
N ALA A 61 2.41 9.44 -5.38
CA ALA A 61 2.82 10.62 -6.12
C ALA A 61 4.34 10.79 -6.26
N THR A 62 5.14 9.89 -5.71
CA THR A 62 6.61 9.91 -5.88
C THR A 62 7.00 9.78 -7.36
N ASP A 63 8.23 10.18 -7.70
CA ASP A 63 8.74 10.03 -9.07
C ASP A 63 8.46 8.63 -9.63
N PRO A 64 8.08 8.54 -10.92
CA PRO A 64 7.82 7.27 -11.59
C PRO A 64 9.02 6.31 -11.50
N ASP A 65 8.74 5.05 -11.15
CA ASP A 65 9.72 3.97 -11.12
C ASP A 65 9.10 2.63 -11.52
N VAL A 66 9.90 1.57 -11.54
CA VAL A 66 9.45 0.23 -11.96
C VAL A 66 8.43 -0.36 -10.98
N ASN A 67 8.45 0.03 -9.70
CA ASN A 67 7.53 -0.45 -8.66
C ASN A 67 6.22 0.34 -8.60
N SER A 68 6.00 1.27 -9.53
CA SER A 68 4.78 2.09 -9.59
C SER A 68 3.49 1.29 -9.74
N GLN A 69 3.54 0.01 -10.16
CA GLN A 69 2.39 -0.86 -10.30
C GLN A 69 1.57 -0.99 -9.01
N TYR A 70 2.21 -1.13 -7.87
CA TYR A 70 1.54 -1.21 -6.57
C TYR A 70 1.00 0.15 -6.08
N TRP A 71 1.78 1.21 -6.32
CA TRP A 71 1.49 2.52 -5.76
C TRP A 71 0.50 3.32 -6.59
N ASN A 72 0.80 3.45 -7.89
CA ASN A 72 0.00 4.21 -8.85
C ASN A 72 0.52 3.89 -10.27
N PRO A 73 -0.10 2.99 -11.03
CA PRO A 73 0.34 2.64 -12.37
C PRO A 73 0.21 3.77 -13.39
N ALA A 74 -0.59 4.82 -13.12
CA ALA A 74 -0.69 5.99 -13.99
C ALA A 74 0.63 6.77 -14.12
N LYS A 75 1.64 6.49 -13.29
CA LYS A 75 2.98 7.09 -13.36
C LYS A 75 3.80 6.59 -14.55
N TYR A 76 3.57 5.38 -15.06
CA TYR A 76 4.44 4.75 -16.07
C TYR A 76 4.64 5.54 -17.37
N PRO A 77 3.66 6.26 -17.94
CA PRO A 77 3.90 7.08 -19.12
C PRO A 77 4.96 8.17 -18.92
N PHE A 78 5.20 8.59 -17.66
CA PHE A 78 6.23 9.58 -17.29
C PHE A 78 7.61 8.96 -16.97
N CYS A 79 7.76 7.63 -17.00
CA CYS A 79 9.07 7.01 -16.83
C CYS A 79 10.01 7.44 -17.95
N ILE A 80 11.28 7.69 -17.62
CA ILE A 80 12.30 8.07 -18.59
C ILE A 80 12.63 6.87 -19.47
N SER A 81 12.89 5.72 -18.89
CA SER A 81 13.23 4.50 -19.63
C SER A 81 12.01 3.90 -20.30
N ARG A 82 12.23 3.27 -21.44
CA ARG A 82 11.19 2.63 -22.22
C ARG A 82 10.61 1.39 -21.54
N ALA A 83 11.44 0.68 -20.79
CA ALA A 83 11.03 -0.53 -20.07
C ALA A 83 11.90 -0.75 -18.83
N GLY A 84 11.37 -1.43 -17.85
CA GLY A 84 12.08 -1.83 -16.64
C GLY A 84 11.43 -3.05 -15.99
N VAL A 85 12.24 -3.76 -15.19
CA VAL A 85 11.81 -4.91 -14.39
C VAL A 85 12.40 -4.76 -12.99
N ALA A 86 11.62 -5.06 -11.96
CA ALA A 86 12.03 -5.01 -10.56
C ALA A 86 11.69 -6.32 -9.84
N LEU A 87 12.64 -6.80 -9.05
CA LEU A 87 12.49 -7.90 -8.10
C LEU A 87 12.55 -7.34 -6.69
N ASN A 88 11.55 -7.64 -5.89
CA ASN A 88 11.45 -7.18 -4.52
C ASN A 88 11.28 -8.38 -3.59
N PHE A 89 11.93 -8.32 -2.44
CA PHE A 89 11.85 -9.35 -1.43
C PHE A 89 11.78 -8.73 -0.04
N THR A 90 10.76 -9.15 0.72
CA THR A 90 10.51 -8.67 2.07
C THR A 90 10.31 -9.86 3.00
N PRO A 91 11.29 -10.23 3.84
CA PRO A 91 11.05 -11.08 4.99
C PRO A 91 10.02 -10.40 5.90
N TRP A 92 8.90 -11.08 6.16
CA TRP A 92 7.77 -10.49 6.88
C TRP A 92 7.70 -11.03 8.31
N LEU A 93 7.40 -10.16 9.29
CA LEU A 93 7.21 -10.51 10.71
C LEU A 93 8.35 -11.36 11.31
N ARG A 94 9.60 -11.11 10.92
CA ARG A 94 10.76 -11.94 11.33
C ARG A 94 10.96 -12.05 12.84
N SER A 95 10.49 -11.06 13.59
CA SER A 95 10.50 -11.08 15.05
C SER A 95 9.57 -12.13 15.66
N LEU A 96 8.57 -12.59 14.91
CA LEU A 96 7.57 -13.58 15.35
C LEU A 96 7.72 -14.92 14.63
N VAL A 97 7.92 -14.91 13.30
CA VAL A 97 7.93 -16.09 12.44
C VAL A 97 9.06 -15.97 11.41
N ASN A 98 9.92 -16.96 11.31
CA ASN A 98 11.15 -16.85 10.50
C ASN A 98 10.96 -17.17 9.01
N ASP A 99 9.84 -17.75 8.60
CA ASP A 99 9.60 -18.30 7.27
C ASP A 99 8.48 -17.58 6.46
N MET A 100 7.91 -16.50 7.02
CA MET A 100 7.01 -15.63 6.27
C MET A 100 7.79 -14.68 5.37
N ASN A 101 7.39 -14.59 4.10
CA ASN A 101 8.04 -13.68 3.16
C ASN A 101 7.12 -13.26 2.02
N LEU A 102 7.37 -12.05 1.49
CA LEU A 102 6.74 -11.50 0.32
C LEU A 102 7.77 -11.36 -0.79
N ALA A 103 7.51 -11.99 -1.93
CA ALA A 103 8.21 -11.77 -3.19
C ALA A 103 7.31 -10.98 -4.15
N TYR A 104 7.87 -10.00 -4.83
CA TYR A 104 7.13 -9.16 -5.76
C TYR A 104 7.97 -8.86 -7.00
N LEU A 105 7.45 -9.23 -8.15
CA LEU A 105 8.01 -8.94 -9.47
C LEU A 105 7.13 -7.89 -10.14
N ALA A 106 7.70 -6.82 -10.62
CA ALA A 106 6.99 -5.79 -11.39
C ALA A 106 7.75 -5.47 -12.68
N GLY A 107 7.00 -5.07 -13.70
CA GLY A 107 7.60 -4.64 -14.96
C GLY A 107 6.66 -3.76 -15.77
N TYR A 108 7.23 -2.93 -16.61
CA TYR A 108 6.47 -2.08 -17.52
C TYR A 108 7.17 -1.95 -18.88
N TYR A 109 6.38 -1.60 -19.88
CA TYR A 109 6.83 -1.23 -21.21
C TYR A 109 6.03 -0.03 -21.73
N ARG A 110 6.72 1.05 -22.11
CA ARG A 110 6.09 2.23 -22.74
C ARG A 110 5.86 1.96 -24.22
N ILE A 111 4.61 2.17 -24.65
CA ILE A 111 4.17 2.07 -26.04
C ILE A 111 4.14 3.50 -26.61
N GLY A 112 5.21 3.86 -27.34
CA GLY A 112 5.41 5.25 -27.77
C GLY A 112 5.63 6.20 -26.59
N ASP A 113 5.16 7.45 -26.74
CA ASP A 113 5.42 8.51 -25.75
C ASP A 113 4.28 8.72 -24.76
N HIS A 114 3.09 8.19 -25.07
CA HIS A 114 1.87 8.54 -24.32
C HIS A 114 1.23 7.39 -23.58
N SER A 115 1.68 6.15 -23.77
CA SER A 115 1.05 5.01 -23.12
C SER A 115 2.06 3.98 -22.61
N ALA A 116 1.63 3.18 -21.63
CA ALA A 116 2.40 2.09 -21.09
C ALA A 116 1.49 0.91 -20.75
N VAL A 117 2.04 -0.30 -20.88
CA VAL A 117 1.51 -1.52 -20.28
C VAL A 117 2.43 -1.94 -19.14
N SER A 118 1.85 -2.49 -18.10
CA SER A 118 2.61 -2.94 -16.94
C SER A 118 1.94 -4.15 -16.31
N SER A 119 2.72 -4.91 -15.56
CA SER A 119 2.22 -6.11 -14.86
C SER A 119 3.01 -6.33 -13.60
N SER A 120 2.40 -6.99 -12.62
CA SER A 120 3.12 -7.49 -11.46
C SER A 120 2.63 -8.87 -11.04
N LEU A 121 3.54 -9.62 -10.43
CA LEU A 121 3.27 -10.89 -9.77
C LEU A 121 3.68 -10.76 -8.31
N ARG A 122 2.75 -11.02 -7.40
CA ARG A 122 2.94 -11.05 -5.97
C ARG A 122 2.80 -12.48 -5.48
N TYR A 123 3.71 -12.90 -4.61
CA TYR A 123 3.63 -14.16 -3.89
C TYR A 123 3.96 -13.93 -2.42
N PHE A 124 3.02 -14.26 -1.56
CA PHE A 124 3.15 -14.12 -0.11
C PHE A 124 3.03 -15.49 0.55
N ASN A 125 4.13 -15.98 1.09
CA ASN A 125 4.20 -17.18 1.90
C ASN A 125 3.93 -16.82 3.36
N LEU A 126 2.91 -17.44 3.96
CA LEU A 126 2.52 -17.21 5.35
C LEU A 126 3.29 -18.09 6.35
N GLY A 127 4.28 -18.85 5.86
CA GLY A 127 5.07 -19.74 6.70
C GLY A 127 4.45 -21.11 6.88
N LYS A 128 5.13 -21.97 7.60
CA LYS A 128 4.69 -23.33 7.88
C LYS A 128 3.80 -23.36 9.10
N VAL A 129 2.61 -23.95 8.95
CA VAL A 129 1.68 -24.19 10.05
C VAL A 129 1.61 -25.70 10.29
N TYR A 130 1.88 -26.11 11.51
CA TYR A 130 1.71 -27.49 11.93
C TYR A 130 0.32 -27.65 12.52
N THR A 131 -0.48 -28.52 11.93
CA THR A 131 -1.83 -28.82 12.40
C THR A 131 -1.86 -30.25 12.97
N SER A 132 -2.42 -30.40 14.16
CA SER A 132 -2.76 -31.69 14.76
C SER A 132 -4.28 -31.76 14.94
N TYR A 133 -4.87 -32.92 14.76
CA TYR A 133 -6.30 -33.12 14.97
C TYR A 133 -6.59 -33.66 16.34
N GLU A 134 -7.81 -33.45 16.82
CA GLU A 134 -8.28 -33.98 18.10
C GLU A 134 -8.26 -35.52 18.04
N GLY A 135 -7.56 -36.15 18.99
CA GLY A 135 -7.35 -37.58 19.04
C GLY A 135 -6.09 -38.09 18.33
N ALA A 136 -5.27 -37.21 17.76
CA ALA A 136 -3.95 -37.57 17.24
C ALA A 136 -3.01 -37.99 18.38
N GLU A 137 -2.21 -39.06 18.18
CA GLU A 137 -1.10 -39.36 19.09
C GLU A 137 -0.07 -38.24 19.01
N SER A 138 0.72 -38.10 20.11
CA SER A 138 1.76 -37.05 20.18
C SER A 138 2.76 -37.19 19.03
N GLY A 139 2.77 -36.27 18.10
CA GLY A 139 3.60 -36.26 16.89
C GLY A 139 2.87 -36.59 15.61
N GLU A 140 1.59 -36.93 15.63
CA GLU A 140 0.76 -37.04 14.44
C GLU A 140 0.17 -35.67 14.06
N GLY A 141 0.50 -35.18 12.87
CA GLY A 141 0.00 -33.94 12.32
C GLY A 141 0.56 -33.67 10.93
N THR A 142 -0.02 -32.73 10.23
CA THR A 142 0.38 -32.35 8.88
C THR A 142 0.99 -30.94 8.90
N THR A 143 2.06 -30.73 8.12
CA THR A 143 2.62 -29.39 7.89
C THR A 143 2.05 -28.83 6.60
N ILE A 144 1.39 -27.71 6.68
CA ILE A 144 0.85 -26.97 5.55
C ILE A 144 1.60 -25.66 5.35
N ASN A 145 1.55 -25.15 4.12
CA ASN A 145 2.20 -23.89 3.74
C ASN A 145 1.14 -22.97 3.09
N PRO A 146 0.36 -22.23 3.89
CA PRO A 146 -0.61 -21.29 3.33
C PRO A 146 0.11 -20.17 2.56
N TYR A 147 -0.49 -19.74 1.44
CA TYR A 147 0.06 -18.66 0.64
C TYR A 147 -1.02 -17.86 -0.10
N GLU A 148 -0.68 -16.64 -0.42
CA GLU A 148 -1.47 -15.77 -1.27
C GLU A 148 -0.66 -15.39 -2.52
N MET A 149 -1.32 -15.31 -3.65
CA MET A 149 -0.72 -14.90 -4.92
C MET A 149 -1.64 -13.94 -5.65
N SER A 150 -1.06 -12.96 -6.36
CA SER A 150 -1.84 -12.14 -7.30
C SER A 150 -1.03 -11.80 -8.53
N LEU A 151 -1.74 -11.74 -9.65
CA LEU A 151 -1.24 -11.27 -10.93
C LEU A 151 -2.09 -10.09 -11.38
N ASP A 152 -1.47 -8.98 -11.73
CA ASP A 152 -2.16 -7.85 -12.30
C ASP A 152 -1.53 -7.37 -13.60
N VAL A 153 -2.37 -6.74 -14.43
CA VAL A 153 -1.98 -6.10 -15.69
C VAL A 153 -2.66 -4.73 -15.73
N ALA A 154 -1.90 -3.69 -16.07
CA ALA A 154 -2.42 -2.34 -16.21
C ALA A 154 -2.11 -1.75 -17.57
N TYR A 155 -3.00 -0.87 -18.02
CA TYR A 155 -2.78 0.03 -19.14
C TYR A 155 -2.87 1.47 -18.65
N SER A 156 -1.87 2.26 -18.98
CA SER A 156 -1.74 3.65 -18.56
C SER A 156 -1.65 4.55 -19.79
N LEU A 157 -2.40 5.65 -19.78
CA LEU A 157 -2.51 6.59 -20.88
C LEU A 157 -2.29 8.03 -20.40
N MET A 158 -1.32 8.71 -21.00
CA MET A 158 -1.09 10.14 -20.84
C MET A 158 -2.11 10.91 -21.65
N LEU A 159 -2.97 11.69 -21.00
CA LEU A 159 -4.00 12.51 -21.64
C LEU A 159 -3.49 13.92 -21.96
N SER A 160 -2.48 14.37 -21.23
CA SER A 160 -1.76 15.62 -21.49
C SER A 160 -0.31 15.47 -20.99
N GLU A 161 0.55 16.43 -21.31
CA GLU A 161 1.96 16.45 -20.85
C GLU A 161 2.10 16.41 -19.32
N THR A 162 1.04 16.71 -18.58
CA THR A 162 1.04 16.78 -17.12
C THR A 162 0.11 15.78 -16.45
N PHE A 163 -0.72 15.04 -17.19
CA PHE A 163 -1.77 14.21 -16.61
C PHE A 163 -1.95 12.87 -17.31
N SER A 164 -2.06 11.81 -16.52
CA SER A 164 -2.31 10.45 -17.01
C SER A 164 -3.35 9.72 -16.16
N LEU A 165 -3.98 8.71 -16.77
CA LEU A 165 -4.89 7.76 -16.15
C LEU A 165 -4.40 6.33 -16.36
N SER A 166 -4.81 5.43 -15.48
CA SER A 166 -4.57 4.00 -15.63
C SER A 166 -5.75 3.19 -15.14
N ALA A 167 -5.94 2.04 -15.77
CA ALA A 167 -6.81 0.99 -15.30
C ALA A 167 -6.03 -0.33 -15.23
N ALA A 168 -6.23 -1.10 -14.16
CA ALA A 168 -5.64 -2.41 -13.99
C ALA A 168 -6.70 -3.46 -13.70
N LEU A 169 -6.41 -4.70 -14.09
CA LEU A 169 -7.16 -5.89 -13.72
C LEU A 169 -6.24 -6.81 -12.92
N ARG A 170 -6.77 -7.36 -11.83
CA ARG A 170 -6.04 -8.23 -10.91
C ARG A 170 -6.79 -9.52 -10.68
N TRP A 171 -6.09 -10.64 -10.80
CA TRP A 171 -6.51 -11.92 -10.29
C TRP A 171 -5.80 -12.20 -8.98
N ILE A 172 -6.57 -12.67 -7.99
CA ILE A 172 -6.10 -13.00 -6.65
C ILE A 172 -6.42 -14.46 -6.38
N TYR A 173 -5.44 -15.16 -5.82
CA TYR A 173 -5.58 -16.55 -5.39
C TYR A 173 -5.05 -16.67 -3.96
N SER A 174 -5.82 -17.31 -3.09
CA SER A 174 -5.48 -17.50 -1.69
C SER A 174 -5.70 -18.94 -1.28
N ASP A 175 -4.64 -19.61 -0.88
CA ASP A 175 -4.65 -20.97 -0.34
C ASP A 175 -4.38 -20.89 1.17
N MET A 176 -5.47 -20.81 1.92
CA MET A 176 -5.48 -20.69 3.38
C MET A 176 -5.97 -22.00 4.03
N ARG A 177 -5.72 -23.14 3.39
CA ARG A 177 -6.08 -24.43 3.98
C ARG A 177 -5.25 -24.68 5.21
N PHE A 178 -5.91 -24.92 6.34
CA PHE A 178 -5.28 -25.25 7.62
C PHE A 178 -5.41 -26.75 7.97
N ASP A 179 -6.21 -27.53 7.22
CA ASP A 179 -6.32 -28.98 7.34
C ASP A 179 -6.53 -29.60 5.95
N GLU A 180 -5.71 -30.60 5.61
CA GLU A 180 -5.87 -31.36 4.35
C GLU A 180 -7.11 -32.26 4.35
N ARG A 181 -7.72 -32.52 5.50
CA ARG A 181 -8.90 -33.36 5.68
C ARG A 181 -10.22 -32.59 5.59
N GLU A 182 -10.17 -31.28 5.82
CA GLU A 182 -11.34 -30.45 5.56
C GLU A 182 -11.45 -30.20 4.06
N ASP A 183 -12.69 -30.18 3.57
CA ASP A 183 -13.03 -29.94 2.16
C ASP A 183 -12.81 -28.43 1.80
N ASN A 184 -11.66 -27.91 2.25
CA ASN A 184 -11.25 -26.52 2.12
C ASN A 184 -10.51 -26.34 0.81
N SER A 185 -11.19 -25.85 -0.22
CA SER A 185 -10.55 -25.49 -1.49
C SER A 185 -9.98 -24.07 -1.43
N PRO A 186 -8.88 -23.81 -2.17
CA PRO A 186 -8.36 -22.46 -2.35
C PRO A 186 -9.42 -21.51 -2.92
N ALA A 187 -9.33 -20.25 -2.60
CA ALA A 187 -10.24 -19.23 -3.04
C ALA A 187 -9.62 -18.30 -4.09
N SER A 188 -10.43 -17.79 -5.00
CA SER A 188 -10.03 -16.82 -6.02
C SER A 188 -10.97 -15.64 -6.07
N ALA A 189 -10.44 -14.48 -6.41
CA ALA A 189 -11.21 -13.26 -6.63
C ALA A 189 -10.60 -12.44 -7.78
N PHE A 190 -11.43 -11.58 -8.36
CA PHE A 190 -11.00 -10.59 -9.33
C PHE A 190 -11.23 -9.20 -8.81
N ALA A 191 -10.30 -8.30 -9.11
CA ALA A 191 -10.36 -6.90 -8.74
C ALA A 191 -9.87 -6.01 -9.89
N ALA A 192 -10.25 -4.74 -9.84
CA ALA A 192 -9.78 -3.70 -10.73
C ALA A 192 -9.19 -2.54 -9.92
N ASP A 193 -8.24 -1.84 -10.51
CA ASP A 193 -7.71 -0.60 -9.96
C ASP A 193 -7.94 0.53 -10.96
N ILE A 194 -8.18 1.75 -10.45
CA ILE A 194 -8.26 2.98 -11.23
C ILE A 194 -7.29 3.97 -10.61
N ALA A 195 -6.43 4.53 -11.45
CA ALA A 195 -5.41 5.45 -10.97
C ALA A 195 -5.31 6.71 -11.85
N ALA A 196 -4.90 7.80 -11.23
CA ALA A 196 -4.60 9.07 -11.88
C ALA A 196 -3.29 9.65 -11.35
N TYR A 197 -2.54 10.29 -12.22
CA TYR A 197 -1.31 10.95 -11.84
C TYR A 197 -1.18 12.29 -12.57
N TYR A 198 -0.83 13.30 -11.79
CA TYR A 198 -0.51 14.64 -12.26
C TYR A 198 0.91 15.01 -11.88
N GLN A 199 1.70 15.49 -12.85
CA GLN A 199 3.06 15.97 -12.65
C GLN A 199 3.23 17.33 -13.37
N ASN A 200 3.78 18.29 -12.66
CA ASN A 200 4.07 19.60 -13.25
C ASN A 200 5.25 20.26 -12.55
N TYR A 201 5.87 21.22 -13.22
CA TYR A 201 6.94 22.03 -12.67
C TYR A 201 6.39 23.35 -12.17
N ILE A 202 6.77 23.74 -10.96
CA ILE A 202 6.35 24.97 -10.30
C ILE A 202 7.58 25.74 -9.78
N ASN A 203 7.54 27.05 -9.89
CA ASN A 203 8.63 27.88 -9.37
C ASN A 203 8.40 28.22 -7.89
N ILE A 204 9.32 27.80 -7.01
CA ILE A 204 9.36 28.18 -5.61
C ILE A 204 10.61 29.03 -5.37
N GLY A 205 10.41 30.34 -5.32
CA GLY A 205 11.53 31.29 -5.33
C GLY A 205 12.25 31.31 -6.68
N GLN A 206 13.53 30.93 -6.68
CA GLN A 206 14.38 30.84 -7.88
C GLN A 206 14.56 29.40 -8.37
N ARG A 207 13.88 28.43 -7.76
CA ARG A 207 14.04 27.01 -8.05
C ARG A 207 12.80 26.49 -8.78
N GLU A 208 13.01 25.76 -9.84
CA GLU A 208 11.98 24.99 -10.51
C GLU A 208 11.82 23.64 -9.81
N CYS A 209 10.72 23.47 -9.09
CA CYS A 209 10.41 22.27 -8.32
C CYS A 209 9.39 21.42 -9.07
N GLN A 210 9.49 20.09 -8.96
CA GLN A 210 8.52 19.17 -9.54
C GLN A 210 7.46 18.84 -8.48
N LEU A 211 6.19 19.10 -8.81
CA LEU A 211 5.03 18.73 -8.03
C LEU A 211 4.39 17.48 -8.63
N GLY A 212 4.21 16.45 -7.82
CA GLY A 212 3.43 15.25 -8.15
C GLY A 212 2.16 15.19 -7.31
N ILE A 213 1.04 14.76 -7.92
CA ILE A 213 -0.21 14.42 -7.22
C ILE A 213 -0.69 13.08 -7.77
N GLY A 214 -1.04 12.15 -6.89
CA GLY A 214 -1.47 10.82 -7.26
C GLY A 214 -2.77 10.41 -6.58
N LEU A 215 -3.62 9.71 -7.33
CA LEU A 215 -4.80 9.03 -6.85
C LEU A 215 -4.71 7.57 -7.29
N ASN A 216 -5.00 6.64 -6.40
CA ASN A 216 -5.17 5.23 -6.73
C ASN A 216 -6.31 4.64 -5.90
N ILE A 217 -7.32 4.08 -6.57
CA ILE A 217 -8.36 3.27 -5.95
C ILE A 217 -8.09 1.84 -6.39
N SER A 218 -7.57 1.03 -5.47
CA SER A 218 -7.11 -0.33 -5.75
C SER A 218 -8.03 -1.38 -5.14
N ASN A 219 -7.98 -2.60 -5.70
CA ASN A 219 -8.73 -3.77 -5.24
C ASN A 219 -10.27 -3.59 -5.24
N ILE A 220 -10.82 -2.81 -6.17
CA ILE A 220 -12.26 -2.74 -6.42
C ILE A 220 -12.68 -4.09 -7.03
N GLY A 221 -13.22 -5.00 -6.25
CA GLY A 221 -13.42 -6.37 -6.73
C GLY A 221 -14.57 -7.12 -6.08
N SER A 222 -14.69 -8.39 -6.47
CA SER A 222 -15.62 -9.31 -5.84
C SER A 222 -15.19 -9.63 -4.41
N LYS A 223 -16.14 -10.01 -3.57
CA LYS A 223 -15.80 -10.66 -2.30
C LYS A 223 -15.17 -12.03 -2.58
N ILE A 224 -14.30 -12.49 -1.67
CA ILE A 224 -13.68 -13.81 -1.76
C ILE A 224 -14.35 -14.76 -0.78
N LYS A 225 -14.64 -15.99 -1.23
CA LYS A 225 -15.26 -17.01 -0.39
C LYS A 225 -14.31 -18.19 -0.22
N PHE A 226 -13.91 -18.42 1.02
CA PHE A 226 -13.16 -19.63 1.40
C PHE A 226 -14.13 -20.78 1.66
N SER A 227 -13.73 -22.00 1.28
CA SER A 227 -14.48 -23.21 1.63
C SER A 227 -14.58 -23.35 3.13
N GLY A 228 -15.71 -23.88 3.60
CA GLY A 228 -15.99 -24.01 5.04
C GLY A 228 -16.43 -22.71 5.72
N LYS A 229 -16.30 -21.54 5.08
CA LYS A 229 -16.90 -20.29 5.58
C LYS A 229 -18.30 -20.08 5.03
N GLU A 230 -19.19 -19.67 5.89
CA GLU A 230 -20.59 -19.39 5.51
C GLU A 230 -20.66 -18.15 4.61
N TYR A 231 -19.83 -17.13 4.88
CA TYR A 231 -19.85 -15.84 4.21
C TYR A 231 -18.60 -15.56 3.39
N SER A 232 -18.79 -14.71 2.39
CA SER A 232 -17.70 -14.15 1.60
C SER A 232 -17.11 -12.92 2.31
N GLU A 233 -15.78 -12.78 2.30
CA GLU A 233 -15.04 -11.67 2.89
C GLU A 233 -14.73 -10.59 1.86
N PHE A 234 -14.62 -9.34 2.30
CA PHE A 234 -14.22 -8.22 1.44
C PHE A 234 -12.75 -8.29 1.10
N LEU A 235 -12.41 -7.90 -0.14
CA LEU A 235 -11.03 -7.56 -0.51
C LEU A 235 -10.66 -6.20 0.09
N PRO A 236 -9.37 -5.93 0.34
CA PRO A 236 -8.92 -4.65 0.88
C PRO A 236 -8.94 -3.55 -0.20
N ALA A 237 -10.13 -3.17 -0.65
CA ALA A 237 -10.27 -2.01 -1.50
C ALA A 237 -9.73 -0.79 -0.78
N ASN A 238 -8.87 0.00 -1.44
CA ASN A 238 -8.17 1.11 -0.80
C ASN A 238 -8.18 2.35 -1.67
N LEU A 239 -8.57 3.47 -1.08
CA LEU A 239 -8.39 4.80 -1.65
C LEU A 239 -7.07 5.38 -1.15
N ARG A 240 -6.17 5.70 -2.07
CA ARG A 240 -4.88 6.32 -1.79
C ARG A 240 -4.78 7.67 -2.51
N LEU A 241 -4.51 8.70 -1.74
CA LEU A 241 -4.22 10.05 -2.23
C LEU A 241 -2.81 10.43 -1.82
N GLY A 242 -2.00 10.91 -2.74
CA GLY A 242 -0.64 11.31 -2.45
C GLY A 242 -0.24 12.62 -3.09
N ALA A 243 0.75 13.25 -2.50
CA ALA A 243 1.44 14.42 -3.04
C ALA A 243 2.95 14.29 -2.82
N SER A 244 3.73 14.80 -3.76
CA SER A 244 5.17 14.89 -3.67
C SER A 244 5.69 16.21 -4.20
N LEU A 245 6.79 16.68 -3.63
CA LEU A 245 7.51 17.87 -4.06
C LEU A 245 8.99 17.56 -4.12
N MET A 246 9.56 17.54 -5.32
CA MET A 246 10.99 17.44 -5.54
C MET A 246 11.58 18.86 -5.68
N ILE A 247 12.58 19.14 -4.87
CA ILE A 247 13.27 20.41 -4.74
C ILE A 247 14.72 20.20 -5.17
N PRO A 248 15.18 20.74 -6.31
CA PRO A 248 16.59 20.72 -6.66
C PRO A 248 17.33 21.69 -5.72
N ILE A 249 18.33 21.18 -5.00
CA ILE A 249 19.20 21.99 -4.13
C ILE A 249 20.29 22.63 -4.98
N ASP A 250 20.94 21.82 -5.81
CA ASP A 250 21.91 22.18 -6.83
C ASP A 250 21.94 21.14 -7.95
N GLU A 251 22.92 21.16 -8.86
CA GLU A 251 23.04 20.26 -10.01
C GLU A 251 23.16 18.78 -9.61
N TYR A 252 23.65 18.47 -8.41
CA TYR A 252 23.91 17.11 -7.94
C TYR A 252 22.96 16.67 -6.83
N ASN A 253 22.34 17.62 -6.14
CA ASN A 253 21.60 17.38 -4.91
C ASN A 253 20.13 17.73 -5.07
N ARG A 254 19.25 16.79 -4.77
CA ARG A 254 17.79 17.02 -4.72
C ARG A 254 17.18 16.41 -3.47
N LEU A 255 16.13 17.05 -2.98
CA LEU A 255 15.30 16.60 -1.88
C LEU A 255 13.88 16.42 -2.36
N THR A 256 13.32 15.24 -2.17
CA THR A 256 11.90 14.96 -2.41
C THR A 256 11.21 14.77 -1.07
N ILE A 257 10.09 15.46 -0.87
CA ILE A 257 9.18 15.26 0.27
C ILE A 257 7.89 14.70 -0.31
N ALA A 258 7.37 13.64 0.29
CA ALA A 258 6.15 13.00 -0.18
C ALA A 258 5.26 12.59 1.00
N ALA A 259 3.94 12.57 0.77
CA ALA A 259 2.96 12.11 1.73
C ALA A 259 1.82 11.41 1.01
N ASP A 260 1.33 10.31 1.59
CA ASP A 260 0.15 9.58 1.16
C ASP A 260 -0.86 9.49 2.31
N ALA A 261 -2.14 9.65 2.00
CA ALA A 261 -3.26 9.33 2.87
C ALA A 261 -4.05 8.17 2.26
N ASN A 262 -4.41 7.22 3.08
CA ASN A 262 -5.08 5.99 2.66
C ASN A 262 -6.32 5.75 3.51
N LYS A 263 -7.39 5.24 2.88
CA LYS A 263 -8.58 4.75 3.56
C LYS A 263 -8.98 3.41 2.94
N LEU A 264 -9.13 2.38 3.78
CA LEU A 264 -9.73 1.14 3.35
C LEU A 264 -11.22 1.37 3.06
N LEU A 265 -11.63 1.03 1.85
CA LEU A 265 -13.01 1.12 1.37
C LEU A 265 -13.76 -0.19 1.65
N VAL A 266 -13.66 -0.63 2.90
CA VAL A 266 -14.29 -1.84 3.42
C VAL A 266 -15.20 -1.44 4.57
N PRO A 267 -16.44 -1.91 4.61
CA PRO A 267 -17.36 -1.53 5.67
C PRO A 267 -16.90 -2.04 7.03
N THR A 268 -17.19 -1.28 8.07
CA THR A 268 -16.92 -1.67 9.43
C THR A 268 -18.00 -2.65 9.92
N VAL A 269 -17.57 -3.71 10.63
CA VAL A 269 -18.53 -4.66 11.23
C VAL A 269 -19.36 -3.93 12.28
N PRO A 270 -20.70 -4.02 12.22
CA PRO A 270 -21.57 -3.42 13.24
C PRO A 270 -21.21 -3.92 14.64
N LYS A 271 -21.23 -3.05 15.64
CA LYS A 271 -21.09 -3.45 17.05
C LYS A 271 -22.43 -3.85 17.63
N GLN A 272 -22.41 -4.80 18.57
CA GLN A 272 -23.62 -5.15 19.32
C GLN A 272 -24.13 -3.94 20.10
N GLU A 273 -25.43 -3.67 19.97
CA GLU A 273 -26.10 -2.55 20.65
C GLU A 273 -26.46 -2.92 22.10
N GLU A 274 -26.59 -1.92 22.94
CA GLU A 274 -26.95 -2.12 24.35
C GLU A 274 -28.37 -2.71 24.45
N GLY A 275 -28.47 -3.93 25.02
CA GLY A 275 -29.74 -4.66 25.14
C GLY A 275 -30.12 -5.54 23.96
N GLU A 276 -29.32 -5.56 22.88
CA GLU A 276 -29.50 -6.47 21.74
C GLU A 276 -29.06 -7.89 22.13
N ASP A 277 -29.87 -8.90 21.83
CA ASP A 277 -29.45 -10.28 22.07
C ASP A 277 -28.50 -10.77 20.95
N ASN A 278 -27.80 -11.90 21.18
CA ASN A 278 -26.81 -12.41 20.24
C ASN A 278 -27.43 -12.79 18.89
N SER A 279 -28.66 -13.29 18.87
CA SER A 279 -29.33 -13.68 17.62
C SER A 279 -29.73 -12.44 16.80
N GLU A 280 -30.23 -11.40 17.44
CA GLU A 280 -30.57 -10.12 16.80
C GLU A 280 -29.30 -9.46 16.23
N TYR A 281 -28.21 -9.49 16.99
CA TYR A 281 -26.91 -8.99 16.55
C TYR A 281 -26.37 -9.75 15.34
N GLU A 282 -26.37 -11.09 15.36
CA GLU A 282 -25.95 -11.93 14.24
C GLU A 282 -26.79 -11.64 13.00
N ASP A 283 -28.09 -11.57 13.11
CA ASP A 283 -29.01 -11.24 12.02
C ASP A 283 -28.74 -9.85 11.43
N ARG A 284 -28.37 -8.88 12.28
CA ARG A 284 -28.00 -7.53 11.83
C ARG A 284 -26.66 -7.52 11.11
N VAL A 285 -25.65 -8.20 11.64
CA VAL A 285 -24.34 -8.38 10.98
C VAL A 285 -24.53 -9.05 9.61
N HIS A 286 -25.40 -10.04 9.52
CA HIS A 286 -25.77 -10.67 8.26
C HIS A 286 -26.28 -9.67 7.24
N ARG A 287 -27.33 -8.94 7.56
CA ARG A 287 -27.98 -8.01 6.63
C ARG A 287 -27.10 -6.82 6.26
N GLU A 288 -26.34 -6.31 7.22
CA GLU A 288 -25.62 -5.03 7.05
C GLU A 288 -24.17 -5.19 6.62
N TYR A 289 -23.57 -6.36 6.80
CA TYR A 289 -22.17 -6.60 6.50
C TYR A 289 -21.98 -7.82 5.57
N ASN A 290 -22.53 -8.99 5.92
CA ASN A 290 -22.25 -10.21 5.17
C ASN A 290 -22.96 -10.25 3.82
N ASP A 291 -24.20 -9.77 3.70
CA ASP A 291 -25.02 -9.88 2.48
C ASP A 291 -24.85 -8.70 1.51
N ILE A 292 -24.22 -7.62 1.94
CA ILE A 292 -24.02 -6.48 1.03
C ILE A 292 -22.99 -6.77 -0.05
N SER A 293 -23.24 -6.26 -1.25
CA SER A 293 -22.28 -6.36 -2.36
C SER A 293 -20.98 -5.57 -2.09
N ALA A 294 -19.88 -5.97 -2.72
CA ALA A 294 -18.59 -5.28 -2.59
C ALA A 294 -18.70 -3.78 -2.94
N ILE A 295 -19.39 -3.44 -4.02
CA ILE A 295 -19.61 -2.04 -4.43
C ILE A 295 -20.38 -1.25 -3.36
N ARG A 296 -21.45 -1.83 -2.81
CA ARG A 296 -22.20 -1.18 -1.74
C ARG A 296 -21.36 -1.00 -0.48
N GLY A 297 -20.50 -1.97 -0.17
CA GLY A 297 -19.52 -1.89 0.91
C GLY A 297 -18.58 -0.71 0.77
N ILE A 298 -18.05 -0.46 -0.44
CA ILE A 298 -17.19 0.69 -0.75
C ILE A 298 -17.87 2.02 -0.39
N PHE A 299 -19.13 2.22 -0.79
CA PHE A 299 -19.85 3.46 -0.46
C PHE A 299 -20.25 3.52 1.02
N LYS A 300 -20.59 2.39 1.65
CA LYS A 300 -20.94 2.34 3.06
C LYS A 300 -19.77 2.73 3.95
N SER A 301 -18.53 2.34 3.60
CA SER A 301 -17.31 2.58 4.37
C SER A 301 -16.96 4.05 4.62
N PHE A 302 -17.70 5.00 4.05
CA PHE A 302 -17.49 6.44 4.30
C PHE A 302 -18.32 7.00 5.45
N GLY A 303 -19.13 6.19 6.14
CA GLY A 303 -19.98 6.68 7.20
C GLY A 303 -20.60 5.60 8.06
N ASP A 304 -19.92 4.46 8.25
CA ASP A 304 -20.41 3.31 8.99
C ASP A 304 -19.64 3.01 10.27
N ALA A 305 -18.64 3.82 10.60
CA ALA A 305 -17.90 3.67 11.84
C ALA A 305 -18.82 3.92 13.07
N PRO A 306 -18.91 2.98 14.02
CA PRO A 306 -19.82 3.07 15.18
C PRO A 306 -19.59 4.31 16.05
N GLY A 307 -18.38 4.84 16.12
CA GLY A 307 -18.04 6.09 16.83
C GLY A 307 -18.30 7.36 16.02
N GLY A 308 -18.98 7.25 14.86
CA GLY A 308 -19.33 8.36 13.99
C GLY A 308 -18.12 9.01 13.30
N PHE A 309 -18.27 10.27 12.90
CA PHE A 309 -17.27 10.98 12.08
C PHE A 309 -15.86 11.00 12.68
N LYS A 310 -15.71 11.01 14.00
CA LYS A 310 -14.39 10.96 14.64
C LYS A 310 -13.68 9.62 14.40
N GLU A 311 -14.41 8.51 14.48
CA GLU A 311 -13.87 7.18 14.19
C GLU A 311 -13.61 6.99 12.69
N GLU A 312 -14.44 7.56 11.82
CA GLU A 312 -14.20 7.61 10.38
C GLU A 312 -12.84 8.26 10.02
N LEU A 313 -12.51 9.37 10.67
CA LEU A 313 -11.20 10.00 10.50
C LEU A 313 -10.04 9.14 11.00
N GLN A 314 -10.27 8.29 11.99
CA GLN A 314 -9.26 7.35 12.51
C GLN A 314 -9.01 6.16 11.56
N GLU A 315 -9.90 5.90 10.60
CA GLU A 315 -9.69 4.90 9.55
C GLU A 315 -8.70 5.38 8.46
N ILE A 316 -8.40 6.68 8.44
CA ILE A 316 -7.39 7.21 7.55
C ILE A 316 -6.02 6.98 8.17
N TYR A 317 -5.20 6.15 7.51
CA TYR A 317 -3.80 6.01 7.83
C TYR A 317 -2.95 6.78 6.81
N TYR A 318 -1.80 7.26 7.25
CA TYR A 318 -0.95 8.10 6.41
C TYR A 318 0.53 7.80 6.58
N GLY A 319 1.26 8.08 5.53
CA GLY A 319 2.71 8.07 5.51
C GLY A 319 3.27 9.42 5.09
N VAL A 320 4.43 9.75 5.62
CA VAL A 320 5.21 10.92 5.20
C VAL A 320 6.66 10.50 5.07
N GLY A 321 7.32 10.90 3.99
CA GLY A 321 8.71 10.54 3.75
C GLY A 321 9.51 11.64 3.09
N ALA A 322 10.82 11.57 3.27
CA ALA A 322 11.81 12.41 2.62
C ALA A 322 12.89 11.54 1.96
N GLU A 323 13.23 11.86 0.71
CA GLU A 323 14.29 11.22 -0.07
C GLU A 323 15.31 12.29 -0.46
N TYR A 324 16.54 12.14 0.00
CA TYR A 324 17.68 12.90 -0.48
C TYR A 324 18.43 12.09 -1.53
N THR A 325 18.66 12.68 -2.69
CA THR A 325 19.37 12.02 -3.80
C THR A 325 20.59 12.82 -4.20
N TYR A 326 21.73 12.14 -4.28
CA TYR A 326 23.03 12.68 -4.71
C TYR A 326 23.42 12.12 -6.07
N ASN A 327 23.64 13.02 -7.02
CA ASN A 327 24.14 12.74 -8.37
C ASN A 327 23.35 11.64 -9.11
N ASP A 328 22.04 11.55 -8.87
CA ASP A 328 21.14 10.51 -9.38
C ASP A 328 21.58 9.06 -9.10
N LYS A 329 22.55 8.86 -8.21
CA LYS A 329 23.16 7.57 -7.91
C LYS A 329 22.91 7.08 -6.51
N PHE A 330 23.01 7.95 -5.52
CA PHE A 330 22.84 7.59 -4.13
C PHE A 330 21.59 8.26 -3.56
N SER A 331 20.76 7.48 -2.88
CA SER A 331 19.57 7.99 -2.21
C SER A 331 19.58 7.57 -0.75
N LEU A 332 19.21 8.49 0.13
CA LEU A 332 18.90 8.24 1.54
C LEU A 332 17.46 8.60 1.78
N ARG A 333 16.77 7.79 2.57
CA ARG A 333 15.33 7.92 2.83
C ARG A 333 15.05 7.84 4.31
N ALA A 334 14.07 8.62 4.74
CA ALA A 334 13.47 8.51 6.05
C ALA A 334 11.97 8.74 5.92
N GLY A 335 11.18 8.02 6.70
CA GLY A 335 9.73 8.15 6.67
C GLY A 335 9.09 7.81 8.01
N TYR A 336 7.81 8.12 8.10
CA TYR A 336 6.96 7.79 9.23
C TYR A 336 5.59 7.32 8.73
N HIS A 337 5.11 6.23 9.29
CA HIS A 337 3.79 5.68 9.04
C HIS A 337 2.94 5.77 10.30
N HIS A 338 1.69 6.17 10.13
CA HIS A 338 0.74 6.32 11.22
C HIS A 338 -0.60 5.68 10.92
N GLU A 339 -1.07 4.85 11.83
CA GLU A 339 -2.41 4.31 11.89
C GLU A 339 -2.95 4.47 13.31
N ALA A 340 -4.24 4.80 13.44
CA ALA A 340 -4.87 5.03 14.73
C ALA A 340 -4.86 3.77 15.62
N GLU A 341 -4.81 3.95 16.94
CA GLU A 341 -4.68 2.86 17.92
C GLU A 341 -5.83 1.86 17.86
N ASN A 342 -7.04 2.36 17.67
CA ASN A 342 -8.24 1.53 17.56
C ASN A 342 -8.43 0.86 16.18
N LYS A 343 -7.60 1.20 15.17
CA LYS A 343 -7.72 0.69 13.78
C LYS A 343 -6.56 -0.23 13.35
N GLY A 344 -5.63 -0.54 14.25
CA GLY A 344 -4.49 -1.43 13.96
C GLY A 344 -3.19 -1.00 14.61
N ASN A 345 -3.06 0.27 14.99
CA ASN A 345 -1.93 0.85 15.75
C ASN A 345 -0.56 0.64 15.08
N ARG A 346 -0.51 0.62 13.75
CA ARG A 346 0.75 0.52 13.00
C ARG A 346 1.42 1.88 12.96
N LYS A 347 2.32 2.13 13.91
CA LYS A 347 3.12 3.36 14.00
C LYS A 347 4.59 2.98 13.97
N TYR A 348 5.32 3.48 12.97
CA TYR A 348 6.74 3.18 12.82
C TYR A 348 7.47 4.23 12.00
N PHE A 349 8.77 4.36 12.30
CA PHE A 349 9.71 5.06 11.45
C PHE A 349 10.32 4.09 10.43
N THR A 350 10.73 4.63 9.30
CA THR A 350 11.46 3.88 8.28
C THR A 350 12.72 4.62 7.88
N VAL A 351 13.74 3.86 7.53
CA VAL A 351 14.96 4.37 6.91
C VAL A 351 15.26 3.54 5.68
N GLY A 352 15.90 4.15 4.68
CA GLY A 352 16.25 3.44 3.47
C GLY A 352 17.46 4.05 2.79
N ALA A 353 18.11 3.23 1.97
CA ALA A 353 19.20 3.64 1.12
C ALA A 353 19.04 3.04 -0.26
N GLY A 354 19.47 3.78 -1.29
CA GLY A 354 19.43 3.34 -2.67
C GLY A 354 20.75 3.64 -3.38
N PHE A 355 21.13 2.75 -4.28
CA PHE A 355 22.28 2.93 -5.15
C PHE A 355 21.91 2.57 -6.59
N LYS A 356 22.01 3.55 -7.50
CA LYS A 356 21.69 3.42 -8.92
C LYS A 356 22.94 3.46 -9.77
N MET A 357 23.08 2.48 -10.64
CA MET A 357 24.01 2.47 -11.75
C MET A 357 23.24 2.61 -13.07
N SER A 358 23.97 2.71 -14.19
CA SER A 358 23.35 2.87 -15.52
C SER A 358 22.36 1.75 -15.89
N VAL A 359 22.53 0.57 -15.33
CA VAL A 359 21.77 -0.65 -15.71
C VAL A 359 20.86 -1.14 -14.61
N PHE A 360 21.25 -0.96 -13.36
CA PHE A 360 20.51 -1.47 -12.23
C PHE A 360 20.48 -0.49 -11.04
N GLN A 361 19.49 -0.66 -10.20
CA GLN A 361 19.35 0.03 -8.93
C GLN A 361 19.11 -1.00 -7.82
N LEU A 362 19.81 -0.83 -6.71
CA LEU A 362 19.63 -1.58 -5.47
C LEU A 362 19.06 -0.65 -4.42
N ASP A 363 17.99 -1.06 -3.76
CA ASP A 363 17.41 -0.35 -2.64
C ASP A 363 17.26 -1.29 -1.45
N ALA A 364 17.48 -0.75 -0.25
CA ALA A 364 17.21 -1.40 1.01
C ALA A 364 16.38 -0.47 1.91
N GLY A 365 15.41 -1.04 2.59
CA GLY A 365 14.55 -0.34 3.55
C GLY A 365 14.47 -1.11 4.86
N TYR A 366 14.34 -0.38 5.97
CA TYR A 366 14.26 -0.94 7.31
C TYR A 366 13.19 -0.22 8.12
N VAL A 367 12.38 -1.01 8.83
CA VAL A 367 11.30 -0.52 9.70
C VAL A 367 11.78 -0.52 11.14
N VAL A 368 11.59 0.61 11.83
CA VAL A 368 11.84 0.81 13.25
C VAL A 368 10.50 1.11 13.94
N ALA A 369 9.95 0.14 14.62
CA ALA A 369 8.67 0.31 15.29
C ALA A 369 8.78 1.25 16.49
N THR A 370 7.74 2.02 16.76
CA THR A 370 7.67 2.90 17.93
C THR A 370 7.23 2.17 19.19
N ALA A 371 6.49 1.06 19.02
CA ALA A 371 6.03 0.22 20.13
C ALA A 371 6.79 -1.11 20.14
N LYS A 372 7.25 -1.54 21.31
CA LYS A 372 8.01 -2.80 21.51
C LYS A 372 7.24 -4.06 21.07
N SER A 373 5.92 -4.01 21.02
CA SER A 373 5.04 -5.11 20.61
C SER A 373 4.60 -5.05 19.15
N ASN A 374 5.12 -4.10 18.35
CA ASN A 374 4.73 -4.00 16.95
C ASN A 374 5.40 -5.14 16.16
N PRO A 375 4.62 -6.05 15.55
CA PRO A 375 5.16 -7.20 14.83
C PRO A 375 5.93 -6.82 13.56
N LEU A 376 5.77 -5.60 13.05
CA LEU A 376 6.51 -5.07 11.88
C LEU A 376 7.92 -4.60 12.22
N ASP A 377 8.29 -4.57 13.52
CA ASP A 377 9.63 -4.17 13.91
C ASP A 377 10.70 -5.04 13.23
N GLN A 378 11.81 -4.40 12.85
CA GLN A 378 12.94 -5.04 12.18
C GLN A 378 12.60 -5.63 10.79
N THR A 379 11.51 -5.21 10.15
CA THR A 379 11.21 -5.63 8.78
C THR A 379 12.23 -5.01 7.81
N LEU A 380 12.91 -5.87 7.07
CA LEU A 380 13.83 -5.51 6.00
C LEU A 380 13.12 -5.63 4.65
N ARG A 381 13.40 -4.71 3.74
CA ARG A 381 12.93 -4.76 2.34
C ARG A 381 14.10 -4.59 1.41
N PHE A 382 14.15 -5.39 0.36
CA PHE A 382 15.18 -5.33 -0.67
C PHE A 382 14.53 -5.21 -2.04
N SER A 383 15.05 -4.33 -2.89
CA SER A 383 14.62 -4.16 -4.27
C SER A 383 15.82 -4.16 -5.20
N LEU A 384 15.71 -4.93 -6.27
CA LEU A 384 16.65 -4.94 -7.40
C LEU A 384 15.88 -4.56 -8.66
N THR A 385 16.21 -3.42 -9.24
CA THR A 385 15.57 -2.88 -10.43
C THR A 385 16.54 -2.87 -11.60
N PHE A 386 16.08 -3.27 -12.78
CA PHE A 386 16.82 -3.23 -14.02
C PHE A 386 16.19 -2.24 -15.00
N ASP A 387 17.05 -1.38 -15.56
CA ASP A 387 16.71 -0.43 -16.61
C ASP A 387 17.10 -1.00 -17.97
N MET A 388 16.09 -1.23 -18.82
CA MET A 388 16.30 -1.86 -20.13
C MET A 388 17.05 -0.97 -21.14
N ASP A 389 16.95 0.35 -21.00
CA ASP A 389 17.69 1.27 -21.88
C ASP A 389 19.17 1.28 -21.51
N GLY A 390 19.51 1.26 -20.22
CA GLY A 390 20.87 1.08 -19.76
C GLY A 390 21.50 -0.24 -20.23
N ILE A 391 20.72 -1.34 -20.27
CA ILE A 391 21.16 -2.63 -20.79
C ILE A 391 21.52 -2.53 -22.30
N LYS A 392 20.64 -1.91 -23.11
CA LYS A 392 20.90 -1.72 -24.57
C LYS A 392 22.16 -0.92 -24.82
N ASP A 393 22.41 0.11 -24.01
CA ASP A 393 23.61 0.95 -24.17
C ASP A 393 24.90 0.20 -23.85
N LEU A 394 24.88 -0.77 -22.93
CA LEU A 394 26.01 -1.67 -22.69
C LEU A 394 26.34 -2.56 -23.90
N PHE A 395 25.32 -3.09 -24.58
CA PHE A 395 25.52 -3.93 -25.77
C PHE A 395 25.89 -3.15 -27.01
N LYS A 396 25.53 -1.86 -27.11
CA LYS A 396 25.94 -0.99 -28.22
C LYS A 396 27.40 -0.51 -28.13
N ARG A 397 28.01 -0.53 -26.94
CA ARG A 397 29.41 -0.13 -26.72
C ARG A 397 30.42 -1.26 -26.96
N ARG A 398 29.96 -2.44 -27.32
CA ARG A 398 30.74 -3.56 -27.82
C ARG A 398 30.64 -3.66 -29.35
#